data_dae5934c64f4a213183eb701c9f896c6
#
_entry.id   dae5934c64f4a213183eb701c9f896c6
#
_cell.length_a   1.000
_cell.length_b   1.000
_cell.length_c   1.000
_cell.angle_alpha   90.00
_cell.angle_beta   90.00
_cell.angle_gamma   90.00
#
_symmetry.space_group_name_H-M   'P 1'
#
loop_
_entity.id
_entity.type
_entity.pdbx_description
1 polymer ?
#
loop_
_entity_poly.entity_id
_entity_poly.type
_entity_poly.pdbx_seq_one_letter_code
_entity_poly.pdbx_strand_id
1 'polypeptide(L)'
;MTEYHPIYAYLRNKMKGYVWSEEAERDISLTLTEDVCHLKQQQQPHLTLGECEYIYAGMEFYTKLLLHEGMMLHASAVAMEEKCYLFSAPSGTGKSTHTKQWKKFFGEEKAEIINDDKPALRRREDGWYAYGTPFSGKTDEQLNRKVKLQGICLLERGEKNEIQKLLPKEAISFLMQQTLIPQRMDLTEQLLKLMNQLLCEIPVYRMKCNISSEAAKIAYEAMVGKNGKK
;
A
#
# COMPACT_ATOMS: atom_id res chain seq x y z
N MET A 1 -17.15 3.42 4.43
CA MET A 1 -16.13 4.38 4.93
C MET A 1 -15.65 4.00 6.32
N THR A 2 -14.55 4.61 6.81
CA THR A 2 -14.02 4.32 8.15
C THR A 2 -14.42 5.42 9.11
N GLU A 3 -14.95 5.04 10.28
CA GLU A 3 -15.22 5.96 11.39
C GLU A 3 -14.10 5.83 12.43
N TYR A 4 -13.38 6.91 12.65
CA TYR A 4 -12.40 7.02 13.72
C TYR A 4 -12.05 8.48 14.02
N HIS A 5 -12.03 8.81 15.31
CA HIS A 5 -11.59 10.12 15.77
C HIS A 5 -10.20 10.00 16.41
N PRO A 6 -9.14 10.47 15.75
CA PRO A 6 -7.78 10.34 16.28
C PRO A 6 -7.61 11.02 17.65
N ILE A 7 -7.07 10.25 18.59
CA ILE A 7 -6.82 10.67 19.97
C ILE A 7 -5.63 11.66 20.00
N TYR A 8 -4.52 11.26 19.35
CA TYR A 8 -3.28 12.03 19.38
C TYR A 8 -3.03 12.80 18.09
N ALA A 9 -2.27 13.88 18.21
CA ALA A 9 -1.96 14.78 17.09
C ALA A 9 -1.23 14.07 15.92
N TYR A 10 -0.46 13.02 16.21
CA TYR A 10 0.32 12.31 15.20
C TYR A 10 -0.58 11.73 14.09
N LEU A 11 -1.56 10.90 14.44
CA LEU A 11 -2.50 10.33 13.46
C LEU A 11 -3.47 11.39 12.92
N ARG A 12 -3.92 12.32 13.78
CA ARG A 12 -4.79 13.44 13.37
C ARG A 12 -4.19 14.26 12.24
N ASN A 13 -2.89 14.56 12.30
CA ASN A 13 -2.20 15.30 11.24
C ASN A 13 -2.14 14.51 9.93
N LYS A 14 -1.90 13.21 9.98
CA LYS A 14 -1.91 12.33 8.79
C LYS A 14 -3.30 12.19 8.18
N MET A 15 -4.36 12.33 8.96
CA MET A 15 -5.76 12.22 8.49
C MET A 15 -6.34 13.52 7.91
N LYS A 16 -5.64 14.65 7.93
CA LYS A 16 -6.17 15.95 7.45
C LYS A 16 -6.73 15.90 6.02
N GLY A 17 -6.20 15.07 5.15
CA GLY A 17 -6.69 14.90 3.76
C GLY A 17 -7.79 13.84 3.60
N TYR A 18 -8.26 13.23 4.70
CA TYR A 18 -9.20 12.11 4.70
C TYR A 18 -10.56 12.44 5.36
N VAL A 19 -10.86 13.73 5.50
CA VAL A 19 -12.14 14.19 6.06
C VAL A 19 -13.27 13.86 5.08
N TRP A 20 -14.40 13.40 5.61
CA TRP A 20 -15.57 12.93 4.86
C TRP A 20 -16.84 13.66 5.33
N SER A 21 -17.95 13.55 4.56
CA SER A 21 -19.22 14.14 4.94
C SER A 21 -19.96 13.26 5.97
N GLU A 22 -20.71 13.87 6.88
CA GLU A 22 -21.48 13.17 7.92
C GLU A 22 -22.59 12.24 7.34
N GLU A 23 -22.97 12.42 6.08
CA GLU A 23 -24.03 11.68 5.39
C GLU A 23 -23.60 10.32 4.81
N ALA A 24 -22.31 9.98 4.84
CA ALA A 24 -21.82 8.78 4.19
C ALA A 24 -21.92 7.54 5.08
N GLU A 25 -22.37 6.42 4.51
CA GLU A 25 -22.39 5.11 5.18
C GLU A 25 -21.00 4.72 5.71
N ARG A 26 -20.97 4.20 6.93
CA ARG A 26 -19.78 3.79 7.67
C ARG A 26 -19.61 2.28 7.55
N ASP A 27 -18.61 1.84 6.81
CA ASP A 27 -18.32 0.41 6.62
C ASP A 27 -17.43 -0.15 7.72
N ILE A 28 -16.47 0.65 8.22
CA ILE A 28 -15.46 0.23 9.19
C ILE A 28 -15.46 1.23 10.35
N SER A 29 -15.65 0.74 11.57
CA SER A 29 -15.49 1.51 12.80
C SER A 29 -14.28 1.00 13.56
N LEU A 30 -13.38 1.89 14.00
CA LEU A 30 -12.24 1.52 14.82
C LEU A 30 -12.56 1.75 16.30
N THR A 31 -12.13 0.82 17.14
CA THR A 31 -12.48 0.76 18.57
C THR A 31 -11.27 1.03 19.49
N LEU A 32 -10.15 1.42 18.93
CA LEU A 32 -8.93 1.72 19.68
C LEU A 32 -9.17 2.86 20.68
N THR A 33 -8.82 2.64 21.95
CA THR A 33 -8.98 3.60 23.05
C THR A 33 -7.65 4.10 23.57
N GLU A 34 -7.67 5.18 24.34
CA GLU A 34 -6.48 5.74 24.99
C GLU A 34 -5.82 4.74 25.94
N ASP A 35 -6.62 3.98 26.72
CA ASP A 35 -6.09 2.95 27.63
C ASP A 35 -5.33 1.86 26.87
N VAL A 36 -5.83 1.46 25.69
CA VAL A 36 -5.12 0.50 24.84
C VAL A 36 -3.80 1.10 24.35
N CYS A 37 -3.77 2.37 23.96
CA CYS A 37 -2.54 3.04 23.54
C CYS A 37 -1.49 3.06 24.67
N HIS A 38 -1.90 3.36 25.90
CA HIS A 38 -1.03 3.33 27.07
C HIS A 38 -0.50 1.93 27.37
N LEU A 39 -1.37 0.90 27.32
CA LEU A 39 -0.94 -0.49 27.50
C LEU A 39 0.09 -0.91 26.44
N LYS A 40 -0.13 -0.53 25.18
CA LYS A 40 0.78 -0.85 24.07
C LYS A 40 2.11 -0.12 24.20
N GLN A 41 2.10 1.12 24.64
CA GLN A 41 3.31 1.87 24.91
C GLN A 41 4.14 1.25 26.05
N GLN A 42 3.51 0.77 27.13
CA GLN A 42 4.21 0.04 28.19
C GLN A 42 4.91 -1.22 27.68
N GLN A 43 4.29 -1.93 26.72
CA GLN A 43 4.89 -3.10 26.05
C GLN A 43 6.00 -2.73 25.07
N GLN A 44 5.99 -1.51 24.55
CA GLN A 44 6.94 -0.98 23.55
C GLN A 44 7.39 0.44 23.94
N PRO A 45 8.26 0.57 25.00
CA PRO A 45 8.62 1.89 25.57
C PRO A 45 9.36 2.83 24.62
N HIS A 46 9.86 2.34 23.50
CA HIS A 46 10.52 3.14 22.46
C HIS A 46 9.54 3.90 21.57
N LEU A 47 8.24 3.59 21.62
CA LEU A 47 7.20 4.28 20.87
C LEU A 47 6.54 5.36 21.72
N THR A 48 6.14 6.45 21.08
CA THR A 48 5.24 7.46 21.66
C THR A 48 3.78 6.97 21.63
N LEU A 49 2.91 7.56 22.43
CA LEU A 49 1.47 7.26 22.43
C LEU A 49 0.83 7.49 21.03
N GLY A 50 1.26 8.55 20.34
CA GLY A 50 0.78 8.84 18.99
C GLY A 50 1.25 7.81 17.95
N GLU A 51 2.46 7.26 18.09
CA GLU A 51 2.93 6.14 17.25
C GLU A 51 2.20 4.85 17.58
N CYS A 52 1.90 4.59 18.86
CA CYS A 52 1.06 3.47 19.26
C CYS A 52 -0.33 3.57 18.63
N GLU A 53 -0.99 4.71 18.72
CA GLU A 53 -2.28 4.93 18.06
C GLU A 53 -2.17 4.65 16.55
N TYR A 54 -1.21 5.25 15.88
CA TYR A 54 -0.99 5.09 14.43
C TYR A 54 -0.83 3.62 14.02
N ILE A 55 0.01 2.87 14.75
CA ILE A 55 0.28 1.46 14.46
C ILE A 55 -0.98 0.62 14.70
N TYR A 56 -1.62 0.75 15.86
CA TYR A 56 -2.71 -0.14 16.25
C TYR A 56 -4.04 0.22 15.56
N ALA A 57 -4.32 1.50 15.30
CA ALA A 57 -5.42 1.90 14.44
C ALA A 57 -5.26 1.37 13.01
N GLY A 58 -4.03 1.43 12.46
CA GLY A 58 -3.73 0.84 11.16
C GLY A 58 -3.92 -0.68 11.13
N MET A 59 -3.45 -1.39 12.14
CA MET A 59 -3.64 -2.84 12.25
C MET A 59 -5.13 -3.21 12.33
N GLU A 60 -5.91 -2.50 13.14
CA GLU A 60 -7.36 -2.72 13.26
C GLU A 60 -8.07 -2.43 11.94
N PHE A 61 -7.75 -1.30 11.29
CA PHE A 61 -8.31 -0.91 9.99
C PHE A 61 -8.07 -1.99 8.93
N TYR A 62 -6.80 -2.41 8.73
CA TYR A 62 -6.48 -3.40 7.70
C TYR A 62 -7.01 -4.79 8.00
N THR A 63 -7.15 -5.16 9.28
CA THR A 63 -7.78 -6.41 9.67
C THR A 63 -9.27 -6.39 9.32
N LYS A 64 -9.98 -5.31 9.62
CA LYS A 64 -11.41 -5.16 9.29
C LYS A 64 -11.64 -4.98 7.79
N LEU A 65 -10.69 -4.41 7.06
CA LEU A 65 -10.75 -4.23 5.61
C LEU A 65 -10.91 -5.56 4.85
N LEU A 66 -10.43 -6.67 5.41
CA LEU A 66 -10.60 -8.00 4.82
C LEU A 66 -12.08 -8.37 4.64
N LEU A 67 -12.97 -7.91 5.53
CA LEU A 67 -14.42 -8.12 5.43
C LEU A 67 -15.07 -7.29 4.31
N HIS A 68 -14.33 -6.36 3.73
CA HIS A 68 -14.78 -5.44 2.68
C HIS A 68 -14.02 -5.63 1.36
N GLU A 69 -13.67 -6.87 1.04
CA GLU A 69 -12.93 -7.25 -0.17
C GLU A 69 -11.63 -6.45 -0.36
N GLY A 70 -10.93 -6.17 0.74
CA GLY A 70 -9.69 -5.40 0.71
C GLY A 70 -8.62 -5.94 1.62
N MET A 71 -7.37 -5.59 1.33
CA MET A 71 -6.20 -5.98 2.10
C MET A 71 -5.11 -4.91 2.03
N MET A 72 -4.12 -4.97 2.89
CA MET A 72 -2.93 -4.14 2.86
C MET A 72 -1.80 -4.84 2.10
N LEU A 73 -0.99 -4.06 1.39
CA LEU A 73 0.33 -4.49 0.93
C LEU A 73 1.37 -3.44 1.35
N HIS A 74 2.46 -3.87 1.96
CA HIS A 74 3.60 -3.01 2.26
C HIS A 74 4.33 -2.64 0.96
N ALA A 75 3.97 -1.51 0.40
CA ALA A 75 4.41 -1.03 -0.90
C ALA A 75 4.37 0.49 -0.99
N SER A 76 5.18 1.07 -1.87
CA SER A 76 4.98 2.42 -2.38
C SER A 76 4.08 2.36 -3.61
N ALA A 77 3.07 3.23 -3.67
CA ALA A 77 2.06 3.29 -4.72
C ALA A 77 2.20 4.58 -5.54
N VAL A 78 2.48 4.45 -6.83
CA VAL A 78 2.55 5.56 -7.78
C VAL A 78 1.35 5.51 -8.72
N ALA A 79 0.65 6.63 -8.84
CA ALA A 79 -0.40 6.83 -9.83
C ALA A 79 0.17 7.57 -11.06
N MET A 80 -0.12 7.08 -12.25
CA MET A 80 0.18 7.75 -13.51
C MET A 80 -0.86 7.33 -14.57
N GLU A 81 -1.39 8.28 -15.33
CA GLU A 81 -2.41 8.03 -16.37
C GLU A 81 -3.60 7.20 -15.87
N GLU A 82 -4.14 7.55 -14.69
CA GLU A 82 -5.27 6.87 -14.02
C GLU A 82 -5.00 5.38 -13.68
N LYS A 83 -3.75 4.97 -13.66
CA LYS A 83 -3.29 3.63 -13.30
C LYS A 83 -2.33 3.69 -12.12
N CYS A 84 -2.42 2.71 -11.24
CA CYS A 84 -1.54 2.59 -10.08
C CYS A 84 -0.52 1.47 -10.28
N TYR A 85 0.72 1.76 -9.96
CA TYR A 85 1.86 0.86 -9.98
C TYR A 85 2.39 0.71 -8.55
N LEU A 86 2.44 -0.52 -8.05
CA LEU A 86 2.93 -0.81 -6.70
C LEU A 86 4.36 -1.33 -6.75
N PHE A 87 5.18 -0.82 -5.84
CA PHE A 87 6.55 -1.25 -5.64
C PHE A 87 6.71 -1.80 -4.24
N SER A 88 6.88 -3.11 -4.12
CA SER A 88 6.99 -3.82 -2.85
C SER A 88 8.38 -4.41 -2.65
N ALA A 89 8.88 -4.35 -1.43
CA ALA A 89 10.16 -4.90 -1.01
C ALA A 89 10.27 -4.91 0.52
N PRO A 90 11.17 -5.66 1.13
CA PRO A 90 11.52 -5.51 2.53
C PRO A 90 11.87 -4.06 2.90
N SER A 91 11.71 -3.69 4.17
CA SER A 91 12.06 -2.35 4.65
C SER A 91 13.51 -2.01 4.32
N GLY A 92 13.78 -0.76 3.91
CA GLY A 92 15.14 -0.30 3.60
C GLY A 92 15.67 -0.74 2.21
N THR A 93 14.94 -1.50 1.41
CA THR A 93 15.40 -1.92 0.07
C THR A 93 15.43 -0.76 -0.93
N GLY A 94 14.56 0.25 -0.78
CA GLY A 94 14.54 1.44 -1.64
C GLY A 94 13.23 1.71 -2.37
N LYS A 95 12.07 1.22 -1.86
CA LYS A 95 10.74 1.50 -2.43
C LYS A 95 10.51 2.98 -2.68
N SER A 96 10.58 3.79 -1.61
CA SER A 96 10.40 5.25 -1.68
C SER A 96 11.43 5.95 -2.58
N THR A 97 12.64 5.42 -2.64
CA THR A 97 13.67 5.92 -3.56
C THR A 97 13.26 5.66 -5.00
N HIS A 98 12.75 4.46 -5.31
CA HIS A 98 12.32 4.09 -6.66
C HIS A 98 11.11 4.93 -7.11
N THR A 99 10.11 5.12 -6.24
CA THR A 99 8.93 5.94 -6.58
C THR A 99 9.28 7.41 -6.78
N LYS A 100 10.28 7.96 -6.05
CA LYS A 100 10.82 9.30 -6.32
C LYS A 100 11.53 9.39 -7.67
N GLN A 101 12.13 8.29 -8.18
CA GLN A 101 12.68 8.30 -9.56
C GLN A 101 11.55 8.39 -10.61
N TRP A 102 10.34 7.89 -10.33
CA TRP A 102 9.19 8.09 -11.21
C TRP A 102 8.82 9.56 -11.32
N LYS A 103 8.68 10.27 -10.19
CA LYS A 103 8.42 11.72 -10.19
C LYS A 103 9.52 12.48 -10.94
N LYS A 104 10.78 12.12 -10.71
CA LYS A 104 11.93 12.75 -11.37
C LYS A 104 11.96 12.50 -12.88
N PHE A 105 11.58 11.31 -13.34
CA PHE A 105 11.66 10.94 -14.76
C PHE A 105 10.44 11.42 -15.56
N PHE A 106 9.22 11.24 -15.02
CA PHE A 106 7.98 11.54 -15.73
C PHE A 106 7.42 12.95 -15.44
N GLY A 107 7.89 13.62 -14.39
CA GLY A 107 7.37 14.88 -13.89
C GLY A 107 6.38 14.68 -12.72
N GLU A 108 6.41 15.60 -11.77
CA GLU A 108 5.56 15.54 -10.57
C GLU A 108 4.06 15.68 -10.89
N GLU A 109 3.73 16.34 -11.98
CA GLU A 109 2.36 16.50 -12.48
C GLU A 109 1.79 15.23 -13.13
N LYS A 110 2.65 14.27 -13.53
CA LYS A 110 2.25 13.02 -14.18
C LYS A 110 2.32 11.82 -13.27
N ALA A 111 3.33 11.78 -12.39
CA ALA A 111 3.57 10.68 -11.47
C ALA A 111 3.34 11.14 -10.03
N GLU A 112 2.25 10.70 -9.40
CA GLU A 112 1.88 11.05 -8.04
C GLU A 112 2.04 9.85 -7.10
N ILE A 113 2.70 10.05 -5.96
CA ILE A 113 2.76 9.02 -4.91
C ILE A 113 1.46 9.10 -4.11
N ILE A 114 0.61 8.07 -4.21
CA ILE A 114 -0.67 8.03 -3.50
C ILE A 114 -0.55 7.42 -2.10
N ASN A 115 0.49 6.60 -1.86
CA ASN A 115 0.86 6.11 -0.54
C ASN A 115 2.26 5.53 -0.58
N ASP A 116 3.12 5.85 0.39
CA ASP A 116 4.53 5.41 0.37
C ASP A 116 4.84 4.24 1.32
N ASP A 117 3.84 3.66 1.99
CA ASP A 117 4.11 2.55 2.93
C ASP A 117 3.03 1.45 2.92
N LYS A 118 1.76 1.83 3.12
CA LYS A 118 0.67 0.88 3.32
C LYS A 118 -0.60 1.29 2.53
N PRO A 119 -0.58 1.28 1.18
CA PRO A 119 -1.81 1.44 0.42
C PRO A 119 -2.81 0.33 0.77
N ALA A 120 -4.10 0.68 0.75
CA ALA A 120 -5.16 -0.31 0.80
C ALA A 120 -5.47 -0.80 -0.62
N LEU A 121 -5.58 -2.10 -0.80
CA LEU A 121 -6.00 -2.71 -2.06
C LEU A 121 -7.43 -3.22 -1.88
N ARG A 122 -8.34 -2.90 -2.79
CA ARG A 122 -9.70 -3.44 -2.77
C ARG A 122 -10.10 -3.97 -4.13
N ARG A 123 -10.72 -5.15 -4.12
CA ARG A 123 -11.39 -5.68 -5.29
C ARG A 123 -12.77 -5.03 -5.44
N ARG A 124 -13.11 -4.61 -6.66
CA ARG A 124 -14.40 -4.09 -7.08
C ARG A 124 -14.90 -4.93 -8.25
N GLU A 125 -16.12 -4.67 -8.70
CA GLU A 125 -16.73 -5.41 -9.82
C GLU A 125 -15.88 -5.37 -11.09
N ASP A 126 -15.22 -4.23 -11.35
CA ASP A 126 -14.43 -3.97 -12.55
C ASP A 126 -12.91 -4.18 -12.35
N GLY A 127 -12.48 -4.77 -11.22
CA GLY A 127 -11.09 -5.11 -10.92
C GLY A 127 -10.54 -4.54 -9.63
N TRP A 128 -9.22 -4.53 -9.51
CA TRP A 128 -8.52 -4.09 -8.32
C TRP A 128 -8.17 -2.59 -8.34
N TYR A 129 -8.26 -1.97 -7.17
CA TYR A 129 -7.92 -0.58 -6.93
C TYR A 129 -6.96 -0.43 -5.76
N ALA A 130 -6.02 0.49 -5.90
CA ALA A 130 -5.19 0.98 -4.79
C ALA A 130 -5.78 2.29 -4.25
N TYR A 131 -5.78 2.41 -2.94
CA TYR A 131 -6.25 3.58 -2.21
C TYR A 131 -5.11 4.13 -1.37
N GLY A 132 -4.89 5.43 -1.45
CA GLY A 132 -4.07 6.11 -0.46
C GLY A 132 -4.75 6.07 0.91
N THR A 133 -3.95 5.94 1.95
CA THR A 133 -4.41 5.85 3.34
C THR A 133 -3.56 6.76 4.21
N PRO A 134 -4.00 7.15 5.41
CA PRO A 134 -3.18 7.93 6.33
C PRO A 134 -1.97 7.15 6.87
N PHE A 135 -1.87 5.85 6.56
CA PHE A 135 -0.78 4.97 6.99
C PHE A 135 0.36 4.95 5.95
N SER A 136 1.03 6.08 5.77
CA SER A 136 2.06 6.33 4.75
C SER A 136 3.51 6.17 5.25
N GLY A 137 3.69 5.66 6.46
CA GLY A 137 5.01 5.53 7.06
C GLY A 137 5.63 6.88 7.47
N LYS A 138 6.95 7.02 7.27
CA LYS A 138 7.72 8.18 7.76
C LYS A 138 7.78 9.35 6.76
N THR A 139 7.44 9.11 5.49
CA THR A 139 7.59 10.11 4.42
C THR A 139 6.44 11.11 4.36
N ASP A 140 5.29 10.77 4.93
CA ASP A 140 4.04 11.52 4.83
C ASP A 140 3.55 11.74 3.38
N GLU A 141 4.10 10.99 2.41
CA GLU A 141 3.64 11.02 1.03
C GLU A 141 2.40 10.14 0.89
N GLN A 142 1.22 10.81 0.88
CA GLN A 142 -0.08 10.17 0.78
C GLN A 142 -1.10 11.12 0.15
N LEU A 143 -2.05 10.57 -0.59
CA LEU A 143 -3.17 11.28 -1.16
C LEU A 143 -4.45 10.48 -0.94
N ASN A 144 -5.54 11.14 -0.58
CA ASN A 144 -6.86 10.50 -0.51
C ASN A 144 -7.39 10.27 -1.93
N ARG A 145 -6.81 9.29 -2.60
CA ARG A 145 -7.09 8.97 -4.00
C ARG A 145 -7.29 7.46 -4.20
N LYS A 146 -8.25 7.11 -5.04
CA LYS A 146 -8.52 5.76 -5.53
C LYS A 146 -8.04 5.67 -6.98
N VAL A 147 -7.20 4.68 -7.31
CA VAL A 147 -6.67 4.49 -8.66
C VAL A 147 -6.68 3.01 -9.04
N LYS A 148 -7.03 2.69 -10.29
CA LYS A 148 -7.07 1.30 -10.78
C LYS A 148 -5.68 0.67 -10.77
N LEU A 149 -5.57 -0.52 -10.17
CA LEU A 149 -4.28 -1.21 -10.05
C LEU A 149 -3.87 -1.82 -11.40
N GLN A 150 -2.68 -1.44 -11.87
CA GLN A 150 -2.11 -1.92 -13.13
C GLN A 150 -1.15 -3.09 -12.95
N GLY A 151 -0.36 -3.09 -11.88
CA GLY A 151 0.62 -4.13 -11.62
C GLY A 151 1.38 -3.93 -10.32
N ILE A 152 2.08 -4.98 -9.90
CA ILE A 152 2.92 -5.01 -8.70
C ILE A 152 4.34 -5.38 -9.11
N CYS A 153 5.34 -4.64 -8.65
CA CYS A 153 6.74 -4.89 -8.89
C CYS A 153 7.47 -5.16 -7.57
N LEU A 154 8.09 -6.33 -7.47
CA LEU A 154 8.94 -6.71 -6.36
C LEU A 154 10.36 -6.20 -6.64
N LEU A 155 10.85 -5.27 -5.78
CA LEU A 155 12.17 -4.65 -5.98
C LEU A 155 13.26 -5.42 -5.26
N GLU A 156 14.38 -5.60 -5.95
CA GLU A 156 15.65 -6.08 -5.43
C GLU A 156 16.77 -5.09 -5.82
N ARG A 157 17.78 -4.95 -4.98
CA ARG A 157 18.96 -4.14 -5.33
C ARG A 157 19.78 -4.86 -6.39
N GLY A 158 20.22 -4.12 -7.40
CA GLY A 158 21.08 -4.62 -8.46
C GLY A 158 21.89 -3.50 -9.11
N GLU A 159 22.98 -3.85 -9.75
CA GLU A 159 23.81 -2.91 -10.51
C GLU A 159 23.17 -2.53 -11.85
N LYS A 160 22.44 -3.49 -12.44
CA LYS A 160 21.72 -3.32 -13.72
C LYS A 160 20.22 -3.32 -13.48
N ASN A 161 19.50 -2.61 -14.34
CA ASN A 161 18.04 -2.55 -14.33
C ASN A 161 17.48 -3.69 -15.19
N GLU A 162 16.98 -4.74 -14.54
CA GLU A 162 16.41 -5.93 -15.19
C GLU A 162 15.04 -6.22 -14.58
N ILE A 163 14.00 -6.38 -15.41
CA ILE A 163 12.65 -6.69 -14.98
C ILE A 163 12.12 -7.92 -15.70
N GLN A 164 11.43 -8.78 -14.97
CA GLN A 164 10.75 -9.96 -15.51
C GLN A 164 9.37 -10.14 -14.88
N LYS A 165 8.42 -10.65 -15.66
CA LYS A 165 7.10 -11.04 -15.15
C LYS A 165 7.21 -12.36 -14.41
N LEU A 166 6.58 -12.44 -13.23
CA LEU A 166 6.53 -13.65 -12.41
C LEU A 166 5.24 -14.44 -12.65
N LEU A 167 5.32 -15.75 -12.46
CA LEU A 167 4.13 -16.58 -12.29
C LEU A 167 3.54 -16.39 -10.88
N PRO A 168 2.22 -16.57 -10.68
CA PRO A 168 1.59 -16.47 -9.37
C PRO A 168 2.29 -17.26 -8.26
N LYS A 169 2.71 -18.49 -8.55
CA LYS A 169 3.43 -19.37 -7.61
C LYS A 169 4.79 -18.83 -7.14
N GLU A 170 5.42 -17.96 -7.95
CA GLU A 170 6.72 -17.35 -7.63
C GLU A 170 6.55 -16.08 -6.79
N ALA A 171 5.40 -15.42 -6.91
CA ALA A 171 5.12 -14.15 -6.24
C ALA A 171 4.48 -14.33 -4.85
N ILE A 172 3.69 -15.40 -4.65
CA ILE A 172 2.81 -15.54 -3.47
C ILE A 172 3.57 -15.49 -2.14
N SER A 173 4.66 -16.22 -2.01
CA SER A 173 5.43 -16.28 -0.74
C SER A 173 6.01 -14.91 -0.39
N PHE A 174 6.44 -14.14 -1.39
CA PHE A 174 6.96 -12.80 -1.20
C PHE A 174 5.85 -11.83 -0.78
N LEU A 175 4.72 -11.81 -1.47
CA LEU A 175 3.59 -10.93 -1.16
C LEU A 175 2.98 -11.23 0.22
N MET A 176 2.94 -12.51 0.62
CA MET A 176 2.49 -12.90 1.96
C MET A 176 3.38 -12.35 3.08
N GLN A 177 4.68 -12.15 2.84
CA GLN A 177 5.58 -11.50 3.79
C GLN A 177 5.40 -9.97 3.85
N GLN A 178 4.73 -9.39 2.87
CA GLN A 178 4.50 -7.95 2.75
C GLN A 178 3.05 -7.54 3.06
N THR A 179 2.25 -8.43 3.62
CA THR A 179 0.88 -8.14 4.05
C THR A 179 0.70 -8.37 5.56
N LEU A 180 -0.40 -7.85 6.09
CA LEU A 180 -0.79 -8.10 7.48
C LEU A 180 -1.55 -9.43 7.56
N ILE A 181 -0.96 -10.41 8.25
CA ILE A 181 -1.62 -11.69 8.49
C ILE A 181 -2.40 -11.58 9.80
N PRO A 182 -3.74 -11.70 9.79
CA PRO A 182 -4.54 -11.64 10.99
C PRO A 182 -4.36 -12.90 11.85
N GLN A 183 -4.61 -12.79 13.16
CA GLN A 183 -4.55 -13.95 14.07
C GLN A 183 -5.80 -14.84 14.01
N ARG A 184 -6.93 -14.31 13.55
CA ARG A 184 -8.20 -15.04 13.40
C ARG A 184 -8.17 -15.88 12.13
N MET A 185 -8.51 -17.17 12.25
CA MET A 185 -8.48 -18.14 11.16
C MET A 185 -9.38 -17.74 9.98
N ASP A 186 -10.62 -17.32 10.26
CA ASP A 186 -11.59 -16.88 9.25
C ASP A 186 -11.09 -15.70 8.41
N LEU A 187 -10.40 -14.74 9.05
CA LEU A 187 -9.81 -13.60 8.36
C LEU A 187 -8.54 -13.99 7.60
N THR A 188 -7.79 -14.99 8.09
CA THR A 188 -6.64 -15.54 7.35
C THR A 188 -7.10 -16.26 6.07
N GLU A 189 -8.18 -17.02 6.14
CA GLU A 189 -8.79 -17.65 4.94
C GLU A 189 -9.26 -16.59 3.93
N GLN A 190 -9.89 -15.51 4.41
CA GLN A 190 -10.29 -14.40 3.54
C GLN A 190 -9.08 -13.70 2.91
N LEU A 191 -7.99 -13.47 3.66
CA LEU A 191 -6.75 -12.93 3.11
C LEU A 191 -6.18 -13.81 2.00
N LEU A 192 -6.13 -15.13 2.21
CA LEU A 192 -5.62 -16.08 1.22
C LEU A 192 -6.48 -16.11 -0.05
N LYS A 193 -7.81 -16.02 0.11
CA LYS A 193 -8.75 -15.88 -1.02
C LYS A 193 -8.46 -14.61 -1.82
N LEU A 194 -8.36 -13.46 -1.16
CA LEU A 194 -8.06 -12.17 -1.78
C LEU A 194 -6.69 -12.17 -2.47
N MET A 195 -5.67 -12.75 -1.83
CA MET A 195 -4.33 -12.87 -2.40
C MET A 195 -4.34 -13.73 -3.67
N ASN A 196 -5.05 -14.85 -3.67
CA ASN A 196 -5.18 -15.68 -4.86
C ASN A 196 -5.89 -14.94 -6.01
N GLN A 197 -6.98 -14.23 -5.72
CA GLN A 197 -7.68 -13.41 -6.71
C GLN A 197 -6.77 -12.30 -7.26
N LEU A 198 -6.02 -11.61 -6.39
CA LEU A 198 -5.07 -10.58 -6.80
C LEU A 198 -4.02 -11.13 -7.77
N LEU A 199 -3.44 -12.28 -7.46
CA LEU A 199 -2.42 -12.93 -8.29
C LEU A 199 -2.94 -13.47 -9.62
N CYS A 200 -4.24 -13.82 -9.70
CA CYS A 200 -4.88 -14.21 -10.94
C CYS A 200 -5.20 -13.03 -11.87
N GLU A 201 -5.50 -11.86 -11.28
CA GLU A 201 -6.02 -10.71 -12.03
C GLU A 201 -4.94 -9.65 -12.30
N ILE A 202 -3.94 -9.52 -11.42
CA ILE A 202 -2.92 -8.45 -11.49
C ILE A 202 -1.53 -9.05 -11.80
N PRO A 203 -0.86 -8.57 -12.85
CA PRO A 203 0.48 -9.02 -13.17
C PRO A 203 1.49 -8.61 -12.09
N VAL A 204 2.35 -9.55 -11.71
CA VAL A 204 3.45 -9.31 -10.77
C VAL A 204 4.78 -9.43 -11.49
N TYR A 205 5.68 -8.53 -11.18
CA TYR A 205 7.03 -8.45 -11.76
C TYR A 205 8.07 -8.51 -10.64
N ARG A 206 9.26 -8.96 -10.99
CA ARG A 206 10.47 -8.81 -10.16
C ARG A 206 11.43 -7.92 -10.92
N MET A 207 12.00 -6.93 -10.21
CA MET A 207 12.95 -6.02 -10.78
C MET A 207 14.20 -5.92 -9.90
N LYS A 208 15.35 -6.26 -10.48
CA LYS A 208 16.66 -5.83 -9.96
C LYS A 208 16.92 -4.44 -10.50
N CYS A 209 17.24 -3.49 -9.64
CA CYS A 209 17.46 -2.12 -10.07
C CYS A 209 18.48 -1.38 -9.21
N ASN A 210 19.13 -0.40 -9.84
CA ASN A 210 19.94 0.62 -9.19
C ASN A 210 19.11 1.89 -8.93
N ILE A 211 19.75 2.90 -8.33
CA ILE A 211 19.13 4.22 -8.06
C ILE A 211 19.31 5.10 -9.29
N SER A 212 18.46 4.92 -10.30
CA SER A 212 18.44 5.75 -11.51
C SER A 212 17.03 6.02 -12.00
N SER A 213 16.85 7.13 -12.71
CA SER A 213 15.57 7.43 -13.37
C SER A 213 15.27 6.48 -14.53
N GLU A 214 16.27 5.84 -15.12
CA GLU A 214 16.11 4.79 -16.10
C GLU A 214 15.37 3.57 -15.53
N ALA A 215 15.59 3.23 -14.24
CA ALA A 215 14.84 2.18 -13.56
C ALA A 215 13.33 2.43 -13.57
N ALA A 216 12.91 3.68 -13.40
CA ALA A 216 11.49 4.06 -13.47
C ALA A 216 10.92 3.84 -14.88
N LYS A 217 11.67 4.23 -15.92
CA LYS A 217 11.29 4.02 -17.32
C LYS A 217 11.12 2.54 -17.65
N ILE A 218 12.10 1.70 -17.30
CA ILE A 218 12.07 0.26 -17.55
C ILE A 218 10.89 -0.41 -16.83
N ALA A 219 10.64 -0.02 -15.56
CA ALA A 219 9.50 -0.52 -14.82
C ALA A 219 8.17 -0.15 -15.49
N TYR A 220 8.00 1.11 -15.90
CA TYR A 220 6.80 1.58 -16.59
C TYR A 220 6.57 0.83 -17.90
N GLU A 221 7.55 0.78 -18.78
CA GLU A 221 7.46 0.10 -20.09
C GLU A 221 7.07 -1.38 -19.96
N ALA A 222 7.61 -2.08 -18.96
CA ALA A 222 7.27 -3.47 -18.70
C ALA A 222 5.85 -3.64 -18.14
N MET A 223 5.43 -2.76 -17.21
CA MET A 223 4.16 -2.89 -16.49
C MET A 223 2.95 -2.37 -17.29
N VAL A 224 3.14 -1.43 -18.22
CA VAL A 224 2.06 -0.99 -19.14
C VAL A 224 1.70 -2.08 -20.13
N GLY A 225 2.63 -2.99 -20.46
CA GLY A 225 2.45 -4.05 -21.47
C GLY A 225 2.54 -3.53 -22.89
N LYS A 226 2.83 -4.42 -23.84
CA LYS A 226 3.00 -4.08 -25.27
C LYS A 226 1.72 -3.56 -25.97
N ASN A 227 0.59 -3.48 -25.26
CA ASN A 227 -0.69 -2.99 -25.81
C ASN A 227 -0.90 -1.48 -25.66
N GLY A 228 0.06 -0.75 -25.10
CA GLY A 228 -0.02 0.72 -24.93
C GLY A 228 0.54 1.54 -26.10
N LYS A 229 0.91 0.91 -27.21
CA LYS A 229 1.25 1.63 -28.45
C LYS A 229 0.08 1.51 -29.43
N LYS A 230 -0.84 2.44 -29.37
CA LYS A 230 -1.65 2.93 -30.46
C LYS A 230 -1.61 4.43 -30.48
#